data_b1943675b66cae7251e757e3a7b7890b
#
_entry.id   b1943675b66cae7251e757e3a7b7890b
#
_cell.length_a   1.000
_cell.length_b   1.000
_cell.length_c   1.000
_cell.angle_alpha   90.00
_cell.angle_beta   90.00
_cell.angle_gamma   90.00
#
_symmetry.space_group_name_H-M   'P 1'
#
loop_
_entity.id
_entity.type
_entity.pdbx_description
1 polymer ?
#
loop_
_entity_poly.entity_id
_entity_poly.type
_entity_poly.pdbx_seq_one_letter_code
_entity_poly.pdbx_strand_id
1 'polypeptide(L)'
;MDTNTESKSRLKTFLDNPSKALWSLAIPIMFGMGIQTLYNLVDMIFIGRLGGNAITGIAFNMPLFFLVLGLTMGLGTGVTASIARFIGQDNKKEADNSAEHAVFMAVIISLSLSSIGLMFGKTILALFGAEGEILSLGWEYLHVMCVGMPFMIFSGFFRSILAGEGDMKFPMMVAGLGTVLNIILDPIFIFELESYGGFGLGLGVAGAAMATVISQVIVFSVFVYMLFVKQHSYITFRLKDFSFSMDIIWDIVKVGLPASLSMVVMAIGQGVFNKILIHFSADTVAAYQIAGRIDMLVFLPIFSVAASLTTLVGMFFGAKEYDSLRFTIRYGIMSAFFITVLSSTFIYFFADLAVGLFTDDELIISIAVTFLRLFAFVYPLISIGITTGRVLQGLGKGLPVLIITIVPVLGVSAPLAVFFIFYMGKSVEWVWYSMMVSTIVAFTIALTWLVSTIRTLPTVKLETNQ
;
A
#
# COMPACT_ATOMS: atom_id res chain seq x y z
N MET A 1 19.37 -14.55 -25.95
CA MET A 1 19.85 -13.49 -25.04
C MET A 1 19.84 -14.10 -23.65
N ASP A 2 21.01 -14.23 -23.05
CA ASP A 2 21.20 -14.90 -21.77
C ASP A 2 20.54 -14.08 -20.64
N THR A 3 19.40 -14.54 -20.15
CA THR A 3 18.67 -13.95 -19.03
C THR A 3 19.51 -13.86 -17.75
N ASN A 4 20.50 -14.72 -17.59
CA ASN A 4 21.48 -14.68 -16.49
C ASN A 4 22.38 -13.43 -16.50
N THR A 5 22.61 -12.82 -17.65
CA THR A 5 23.49 -11.66 -17.78
C THR A 5 22.77 -10.36 -17.37
N GLU A 6 21.46 -10.27 -17.62
CA GLU A 6 20.70 -9.04 -17.32
C GLU A 6 20.46 -8.79 -15.82
N SER A 7 20.27 -9.80 -15.00
CA SER A 7 20.00 -9.56 -13.57
C SER A 7 21.29 -9.45 -12.74
N LYS A 8 22.35 -10.16 -13.10
CA LYS A 8 23.69 -9.83 -12.58
C LYS A 8 24.04 -8.39 -12.92
N SER A 9 23.62 -7.93 -14.08
CA SER A 9 23.71 -6.56 -14.52
C SER A 9 22.91 -5.58 -13.62
N ARG A 10 21.67 -5.91 -13.20
CA ARG A 10 20.85 -5.01 -12.33
C ARG A 10 21.43 -4.88 -10.92
N LEU A 11 21.76 -5.98 -10.25
CA LEU A 11 22.39 -5.93 -8.92
C LEU A 11 23.70 -5.15 -8.96
N LYS A 12 24.58 -5.46 -9.95
CA LYS A 12 25.83 -4.73 -10.13
C LYS A 12 25.59 -3.24 -10.39
N THR A 13 24.68 -2.91 -11.28
CA THR A 13 24.32 -1.50 -11.57
C THR A 13 23.79 -0.77 -10.33
N PHE A 14 23.03 -1.46 -9.47
CA PHE A 14 22.53 -0.90 -8.21
C PHE A 14 23.65 -0.71 -7.18
N LEU A 15 24.59 -1.63 -7.11
CA LEU A 15 25.77 -1.54 -6.26
C LEU A 15 26.73 -0.43 -6.71
N ASP A 16 26.92 -0.26 -8.03
CA ASP A 16 27.77 0.79 -8.59
C ASP A 16 27.27 2.20 -8.26
N ASN A 17 25.94 2.38 -8.16
CA ASN A 17 25.33 3.67 -7.80
C ASN A 17 24.02 3.50 -7.01
N PRO A 18 24.09 3.24 -5.68
CA PRO A 18 22.92 2.98 -4.86
C PRO A 18 21.90 4.15 -4.79
N SER A 19 22.36 5.40 -4.87
CA SER A 19 21.46 6.56 -4.89
C SER A 19 20.64 6.64 -6.17
N LYS A 20 21.27 6.39 -7.33
CA LYS A 20 20.57 6.31 -8.62
C LYS A 20 19.62 5.11 -8.67
N ALA A 21 20.02 3.98 -8.09
CA ALA A 21 19.18 2.79 -7.94
C ALA A 21 17.90 3.11 -7.17
N LEU A 22 17.99 3.81 -6.02
CA LEU A 22 16.83 4.20 -5.23
C LEU A 22 15.82 5.00 -6.06
N TRP A 23 16.27 6.02 -6.77
CA TRP A 23 15.38 6.88 -7.57
C TRP A 23 14.85 6.18 -8.83
N SER A 24 15.63 5.29 -9.43
CA SER A 24 15.17 4.50 -10.58
C SER A 24 13.99 3.58 -10.23
N LEU A 25 13.89 3.16 -8.97
CA LEU A 25 12.77 2.40 -8.43
C LEU A 25 11.66 3.30 -7.89
N ALA A 26 12.00 4.35 -7.15
CA ALA A 26 11.02 5.21 -6.49
C ALA A 26 10.18 6.06 -7.46
N ILE A 27 10.79 6.60 -8.51
CA ILE A 27 10.08 7.47 -9.47
C ILE A 27 8.95 6.73 -10.18
N PRO A 28 9.14 5.52 -10.76
CA PRO A 28 8.02 4.78 -11.36
C PRO A 28 6.90 4.48 -10.36
N ILE A 29 7.23 4.11 -9.11
CA ILE A 29 6.24 3.84 -8.06
C ILE A 29 5.43 5.11 -7.77
N MET A 30 6.10 6.26 -7.63
CA MET A 30 5.46 7.54 -7.36
C MET A 30 4.45 7.92 -8.46
N PHE A 31 4.85 7.79 -9.71
CA PHE A 31 3.94 8.01 -10.84
C PHE A 31 2.78 7.02 -10.86
N GLY A 32 3.04 5.73 -10.63
CA GLY A 32 1.99 4.71 -10.57
C GLY A 32 0.98 4.97 -9.47
N MET A 33 1.43 5.36 -8.27
CA MET A 33 0.55 5.72 -7.15
C MET A 33 -0.22 7.02 -7.44
N GLY A 34 0.39 8.01 -8.11
CA GLY A 34 -0.28 9.23 -8.54
C GLY A 34 -1.43 8.95 -9.52
N ILE A 35 -1.18 8.12 -10.53
CA ILE A 35 -2.21 7.67 -11.49
C ILE A 35 -3.34 6.93 -10.75
N GLN A 36 -3.01 6.06 -9.79
CA GLN A 36 -4.00 5.35 -8.98
C GLN A 36 -4.87 6.31 -8.14
N THR A 37 -4.28 7.37 -7.61
CA THR A 37 -5.02 8.38 -6.85
C THR A 37 -6.00 9.15 -7.76
N LEU A 38 -5.58 9.52 -8.96
CA LEU A 38 -6.45 10.14 -9.96
C LEU A 38 -7.59 9.21 -10.38
N TYR A 39 -7.31 7.93 -10.56
CA TYR A 39 -8.33 6.92 -10.83
C TYR A 39 -9.40 6.88 -9.74
N ASN A 40 -8.99 6.75 -8.47
CA ASN A 40 -9.95 6.69 -7.36
C ASN A 40 -10.87 7.93 -7.31
N LEU A 41 -10.35 9.09 -7.71
CA LEU A 41 -11.15 10.31 -7.80
C LEU A 41 -12.19 10.25 -8.93
N VAL A 42 -11.77 9.80 -10.11
CA VAL A 42 -12.65 9.69 -11.30
C VAL A 42 -13.74 8.65 -11.08
N ASP A 43 -13.39 7.46 -10.56
CA ASP A 43 -14.32 6.39 -10.22
C ASP A 43 -15.40 6.87 -9.23
N MET A 44 -14.98 7.60 -8.18
CA MET A 44 -15.91 8.18 -7.21
C MET A 44 -16.88 9.19 -7.86
N ILE A 45 -16.45 9.96 -8.86
CA ILE A 45 -17.32 10.89 -9.60
C ILE A 45 -18.36 10.09 -10.40
N PHE A 46 -18.00 9.01 -11.05
CA PHE A 46 -18.96 8.18 -11.81
C PHE A 46 -19.95 7.49 -10.88
N ILE A 47 -19.49 6.85 -9.80
CA ILE A 47 -20.34 6.22 -8.80
C ILE A 47 -21.26 7.25 -8.15
N GLY A 48 -20.78 8.46 -7.91
CA GLY A 48 -21.57 9.56 -7.32
C GLY A 48 -22.81 9.92 -8.12
N ARG A 49 -22.79 9.73 -9.44
CA ARG A 49 -23.94 9.98 -10.32
C ARG A 49 -25.03 8.93 -10.26
N LEU A 50 -24.75 7.75 -9.67
CA LEU A 50 -25.76 6.68 -9.49
C LEU A 50 -26.70 6.95 -8.30
N GLY A 51 -26.39 7.94 -7.45
CA GLY A 51 -27.21 8.33 -6.30
C GLY A 51 -26.71 7.79 -4.96
N GLY A 52 -27.30 8.29 -3.88
CA GLY A 52 -26.83 8.03 -2.51
C GLY A 52 -26.89 6.56 -2.08
N ASN A 53 -27.92 5.81 -2.50
CA ASN A 53 -28.07 4.39 -2.17
C ASN A 53 -26.96 3.54 -2.80
N ALA A 54 -26.55 3.86 -4.04
CA ALA A 54 -25.43 3.19 -4.73
C ALA A 54 -24.11 3.45 -4.02
N ILE A 55 -23.80 4.71 -3.67
CA ILE A 55 -22.60 5.07 -2.91
C ILE A 55 -22.56 4.31 -1.58
N THR A 56 -23.68 4.29 -0.86
CA THR A 56 -23.81 3.63 0.43
C THR A 56 -23.62 2.11 0.29
N GLY A 57 -24.26 1.48 -0.71
CA GLY A 57 -24.10 0.04 -0.99
C GLY A 57 -22.65 -0.34 -1.27
N ILE A 58 -21.92 0.46 -2.06
CA ILE A 58 -20.50 0.25 -2.33
C ILE A 58 -19.67 0.48 -1.06
N ALA A 59 -19.99 1.49 -0.25
CA ALA A 59 -19.27 1.78 0.98
C ALA A 59 -19.28 0.61 1.99
N PHE A 60 -20.37 -0.17 2.06
CA PHE A 60 -20.43 -1.38 2.88
C PHE A 60 -19.42 -2.48 2.44
N ASN A 61 -18.93 -2.43 1.20
CA ASN A 61 -17.90 -3.35 0.72
C ASN A 61 -16.46 -2.95 1.12
N MET A 62 -16.25 -1.69 1.53
CA MET A 62 -14.91 -1.16 1.82
C MET A 62 -14.13 -1.98 2.85
N PRO A 63 -14.71 -2.46 3.99
CA PRO A 63 -13.96 -3.28 4.93
C PRO A 63 -13.43 -4.57 4.32
N LEU A 64 -14.20 -5.22 3.45
CA LEU A 64 -13.79 -6.44 2.74
C LEU A 64 -12.70 -6.14 1.72
N PHE A 65 -12.84 -5.03 1.00
CA PHE A 65 -11.84 -4.59 0.05
C PHE A 65 -10.49 -4.27 0.72
N PHE A 66 -10.51 -3.57 1.85
CA PHE A 66 -9.30 -3.30 2.64
C PHE A 66 -8.64 -4.57 3.19
N LEU A 67 -9.43 -5.58 3.55
CA LEU A 67 -8.89 -6.89 3.96
C LEU A 67 -8.12 -7.54 2.80
N VAL A 68 -8.72 -7.62 1.62
CA VAL A 68 -8.08 -8.20 0.41
C VAL A 68 -6.83 -7.42 0.02
N LEU A 69 -6.93 -6.08 0.01
CA LEU A 69 -5.81 -5.20 -0.29
C LEU A 69 -4.68 -5.36 0.74
N GLY A 70 -5.02 -5.39 2.03
CA GLY A 70 -4.08 -5.57 3.12
C GLY A 70 -3.33 -6.90 3.03
N LEU A 71 -4.03 -8.00 2.76
CA LEU A 71 -3.42 -9.31 2.56
C LEU A 71 -2.51 -9.33 1.33
N THR A 72 -2.98 -8.81 0.19
CA THR A 72 -2.23 -8.80 -1.07
C THR A 72 -0.97 -7.95 -0.97
N MET A 73 -1.08 -6.73 -0.44
CA MET A 73 0.07 -5.82 -0.31
C MET A 73 1.04 -6.26 0.79
N GLY A 74 0.51 -6.75 1.91
CA GLY A 74 1.34 -7.20 3.02
C GLY A 74 2.13 -8.44 2.65
N LEU A 75 1.48 -9.51 2.19
CA LEU A 75 2.16 -10.73 1.73
C LEU A 75 3.05 -10.45 0.52
N GLY A 76 2.61 -9.57 -0.40
CA GLY A 76 3.43 -9.10 -1.51
C GLY A 76 4.74 -8.46 -1.06
N THR A 77 4.74 -7.70 0.05
CA THR A 77 5.99 -7.18 0.62
C THR A 77 6.92 -8.29 1.09
N GLY A 78 6.37 -9.38 1.66
CA GLY A 78 7.13 -10.58 2.01
C GLY A 78 7.76 -11.24 0.79
N VAL A 79 7.00 -11.38 -0.30
CA VAL A 79 7.48 -11.91 -1.58
C VAL A 79 8.63 -11.05 -2.14
N THR A 80 8.42 -9.72 -2.20
CA THR A 80 9.45 -8.78 -2.65
C THR A 80 10.74 -8.92 -1.84
N ALA A 81 10.63 -8.96 -0.52
CA ALA A 81 11.80 -9.07 0.36
C ALA A 81 12.51 -10.43 0.24
N SER A 82 11.77 -11.53 0.08
CA SER A 82 12.34 -12.87 -0.09
C SER A 82 13.10 -12.99 -1.41
N ILE A 83 12.46 -12.63 -2.52
CA ILE A 83 13.06 -12.67 -3.86
C ILE A 83 14.30 -11.75 -3.93
N ALA A 84 14.20 -10.52 -3.41
CA ALA A 84 15.31 -9.57 -3.40
C ALA A 84 16.54 -10.14 -2.66
N ARG A 85 16.34 -10.81 -1.53
CA ARG A 85 17.43 -11.46 -0.78
C ARG A 85 18.06 -12.61 -1.55
N PHE A 86 17.26 -13.49 -2.18
CA PHE A 86 17.80 -14.61 -2.98
C PHE A 86 18.55 -14.12 -4.22
N ILE A 87 18.05 -13.08 -4.89
CA ILE A 87 18.79 -12.43 -5.99
C ILE A 87 20.10 -11.84 -5.49
N GLY A 88 20.09 -11.19 -4.33
CA GLY A 88 21.31 -10.69 -3.70
C GLY A 88 22.33 -11.80 -3.42
N GLN A 89 21.89 -12.97 -2.99
CA GLN A 89 22.72 -14.15 -2.75
C GLN A 89 23.24 -14.84 -4.04
N ASP A 90 22.91 -14.33 -5.22
CA ASP A 90 23.14 -14.98 -6.52
C ASP A 90 22.50 -16.39 -6.60
N ASN A 91 21.46 -16.64 -5.79
CA ASN A 91 20.75 -17.91 -5.72
C ASN A 91 19.48 -17.86 -6.57
N LYS A 92 19.67 -17.96 -7.89
CA LYS A 92 18.56 -17.92 -8.86
C LYS A 92 17.51 -19.01 -8.59
N LYS A 93 17.95 -20.21 -8.23
CA LYS A 93 17.05 -21.35 -8.01
C LYS A 93 16.05 -21.04 -6.88
N GLU A 94 16.50 -20.50 -5.76
CA GLU A 94 15.62 -20.16 -4.65
C GLU A 94 14.81 -18.90 -4.94
N ALA A 95 15.32 -17.97 -5.76
CA ALA A 95 14.55 -16.82 -6.21
C ALA A 95 13.37 -17.26 -7.11
N ASP A 96 13.61 -18.17 -8.08
CA ASP A 96 12.57 -18.76 -8.94
C ASP A 96 11.56 -19.54 -8.10
N ASN A 97 12.02 -20.39 -7.19
CA ASN A 97 11.16 -21.17 -6.30
C ASN A 97 10.34 -20.28 -5.36
N SER A 98 10.90 -19.16 -4.86
CA SER A 98 10.17 -18.18 -4.07
C SER A 98 9.04 -17.50 -4.86
N ALA A 99 9.27 -17.20 -6.14
CA ALA A 99 8.25 -16.66 -7.01
C ALA A 99 7.13 -17.68 -7.33
N GLU A 100 7.49 -18.95 -7.51
CA GLU A 100 6.51 -20.03 -7.71
C GLU A 100 5.67 -20.24 -6.44
N HIS A 101 6.26 -20.17 -5.24
CA HIS A 101 5.51 -20.19 -3.98
C HIS A 101 4.59 -18.97 -3.84
N ALA A 102 5.02 -17.79 -4.31
CA ALA A 102 4.17 -16.61 -4.34
C ALA A 102 2.93 -16.83 -5.23
N VAL A 103 3.09 -17.44 -6.41
CA VAL A 103 1.97 -17.82 -7.29
C VAL A 103 1.08 -18.86 -6.62
N PHE A 104 1.65 -19.87 -5.97
CA PHE A 104 0.88 -20.89 -5.22
C PHE A 104 0.06 -20.24 -4.08
N MET A 105 0.65 -19.32 -3.32
CA MET A 105 -0.06 -18.55 -2.30
C MET A 105 -1.17 -17.69 -2.90
N ALA A 106 -0.93 -17.06 -4.05
CA ALA A 106 -1.94 -16.27 -4.75
C ALA A 106 -3.15 -17.14 -5.16
N VAL A 107 -2.94 -18.38 -5.63
CA VAL A 107 -4.00 -19.33 -5.91
C VAL A 107 -4.85 -19.61 -4.67
N ILE A 108 -4.22 -19.99 -3.57
CA ILE A 108 -4.93 -20.36 -2.34
C ILE A 108 -5.71 -19.17 -1.79
N ILE A 109 -5.08 -18.01 -1.69
CA ILE A 109 -5.68 -16.81 -1.11
C ILE A 109 -6.83 -16.32 -1.98
N SER A 110 -6.63 -16.26 -3.29
CA SER A 110 -7.66 -15.76 -4.21
C SER A 110 -8.88 -16.67 -4.26
N LEU A 111 -8.69 -17.98 -4.36
CA LEU A 111 -9.79 -18.93 -4.37
C LEU A 111 -10.52 -18.96 -3.04
N SER A 112 -9.79 -18.90 -1.90
CA SER A 112 -10.41 -18.86 -0.57
C SER A 112 -11.25 -17.61 -0.38
N LEU A 113 -10.70 -16.44 -0.64
CA LEU A 113 -11.41 -15.16 -0.47
C LEU A 113 -12.58 -15.01 -1.44
N SER A 114 -12.39 -15.40 -2.71
CA SER A 114 -13.45 -15.40 -3.71
C SER A 114 -14.60 -16.33 -3.31
N SER A 115 -14.31 -17.56 -2.89
CA SER A 115 -15.32 -18.53 -2.45
C SER A 115 -16.06 -18.05 -1.20
N ILE A 116 -15.34 -17.54 -0.20
CA ILE A 116 -15.96 -16.97 1.02
C ILE A 116 -16.86 -15.79 0.65
N GLY A 117 -16.37 -14.89 -0.21
CA GLY A 117 -17.13 -13.74 -0.66
C GLY A 117 -18.40 -14.12 -1.42
N LEU A 118 -18.32 -15.11 -2.32
CA LEU A 118 -19.48 -15.60 -3.08
C LEU A 118 -20.50 -16.34 -2.21
N MET A 119 -20.03 -17.14 -1.23
CA MET A 119 -20.92 -17.94 -0.36
C MET A 119 -21.55 -17.11 0.76
N PHE A 120 -20.80 -16.20 1.36
CA PHE A 120 -21.19 -15.49 2.59
C PHE A 120 -21.27 -13.97 2.43
N GLY A 121 -20.87 -13.39 1.30
CA GLY A 121 -20.75 -11.94 1.11
C GLY A 121 -22.03 -11.18 1.41
N LYS A 122 -23.18 -11.64 0.93
CA LYS A 122 -24.47 -11.03 1.24
C LYS A 122 -24.79 -11.04 2.74
N THR A 123 -24.50 -12.15 3.42
CA THR A 123 -24.67 -12.27 4.87
C THR A 123 -23.70 -11.34 5.63
N ILE A 124 -22.46 -11.22 5.17
CA ILE A 124 -21.46 -10.32 5.77
C ILE A 124 -21.91 -8.85 5.64
N LEU A 125 -22.41 -8.44 4.47
CA LEU A 125 -22.94 -7.09 4.28
C LEU A 125 -24.14 -6.81 5.20
N ALA A 126 -25.05 -7.80 5.35
CA ALA A 126 -26.18 -7.69 6.27
C ALA A 126 -25.72 -7.57 7.74
N LEU A 127 -24.68 -8.32 8.14
CA LEU A 127 -24.08 -8.22 9.49
C LEU A 127 -23.41 -6.85 9.72
N PHE A 128 -22.94 -6.18 8.68
CA PHE A 128 -22.44 -4.81 8.76
C PHE A 128 -23.55 -3.76 8.83
N GLY A 129 -24.82 -4.17 8.70
CA GLY A 129 -25.98 -3.31 8.81
C GLY A 129 -26.54 -2.83 7.47
N ALA A 130 -26.14 -3.43 6.34
CA ALA A 130 -26.78 -3.15 5.06
C ALA A 130 -28.15 -3.84 4.99
N GLU A 131 -29.20 -3.09 4.61
CA GLU A 131 -30.59 -3.56 4.52
C GLU A 131 -31.25 -3.11 3.22
N GLY A 132 -32.31 -3.80 2.82
CA GLY A 132 -33.17 -3.41 1.68
C GLY A 132 -32.40 -3.21 0.37
N GLU A 133 -32.61 -2.07 -0.28
CA GLU A 133 -31.99 -1.71 -1.55
C GLU A 133 -30.46 -1.56 -1.43
N ILE A 134 -29.96 -1.00 -0.31
CA ILE A 134 -28.53 -0.84 -0.04
C ILE A 134 -27.83 -2.21 -0.02
N LEU A 135 -28.43 -3.21 0.61
CA LEU A 135 -27.91 -4.58 0.63
C LEU A 135 -27.91 -5.19 -0.78
N SER A 136 -28.94 -4.94 -1.59
CA SER A 136 -29.02 -5.42 -2.96
C SER A 136 -27.90 -4.85 -3.83
N LEU A 137 -27.77 -3.51 -3.82
CA LEU A 137 -26.73 -2.79 -4.57
C LEU A 137 -25.32 -3.17 -4.10
N GLY A 138 -25.11 -3.27 -2.78
CA GLY A 138 -23.83 -3.71 -2.21
C GLY A 138 -23.47 -5.13 -2.62
N TRP A 139 -24.45 -6.03 -2.68
CA TRP A 139 -24.25 -7.40 -3.12
C TRP A 139 -23.98 -7.51 -4.62
N GLU A 140 -24.70 -6.75 -5.46
CA GLU A 140 -24.45 -6.69 -6.90
C GLU A 140 -22.99 -6.30 -7.20
N TYR A 141 -22.49 -5.30 -6.50
CA TYR A 141 -21.07 -4.90 -6.60
C TYR A 141 -20.12 -6.01 -6.11
N LEU A 142 -20.34 -6.51 -4.88
CA LEU A 142 -19.47 -7.49 -4.25
C LEU A 142 -19.38 -8.80 -5.04
N HIS A 143 -20.50 -9.29 -5.53
CA HIS A 143 -20.57 -10.53 -6.29
C HIS A 143 -19.66 -10.49 -7.53
N VAL A 144 -19.71 -9.42 -8.30
CA VAL A 144 -18.86 -9.21 -9.48
C VAL A 144 -17.39 -9.08 -9.06
N MET A 145 -17.11 -8.31 -8.00
CA MET A 145 -15.75 -8.13 -7.46
C MET A 145 -15.15 -9.46 -6.96
N CYS A 146 -15.96 -10.35 -6.34
CA CYS A 146 -15.50 -11.66 -5.90
C CYS A 146 -15.08 -12.55 -7.08
N VAL A 147 -15.75 -12.47 -8.22
CA VAL A 147 -15.35 -13.18 -9.45
C VAL A 147 -14.04 -12.60 -10.01
N GLY A 148 -13.85 -11.29 -9.90
CA GLY A 148 -12.64 -10.58 -10.35
C GLY A 148 -11.44 -10.70 -9.39
N MET A 149 -11.67 -11.08 -8.14
CA MET A 149 -10.67 -11.10 -7.07
C MET A 149 -9.41 -11.93 -7.41
N PRO A 150 -9.48 -13.09 -8.04
CA PRO A 150 -8.29 -13.82 -8.47
C PRO A 150 -7.36 -12.97 -9.33
N PHE A 151 -7.88 -12.29 -10.33
CA PHE A 151 -7.07 -11.46 -11.24
C PHE A 151 -6.38 -10.30 -10.52
N MET A 152 -7.07 -9.68 -9.55
CA MET A 152 -6.51 -8.60 -8.72
C MET A 152 -5.37 -9.10 -7.84
N ILE A 153 -5.57 -10.23 -7.15
CA ILE A 153 -4.57 -10.81 -6.24
C ILE A 153 -3.34 -11.27 -7.03
N PHE A 154 -3.53 -12.00 -8.13
CA PHE A 154 -2.42 -12.42 -8.98
C PHE A 154 -1.62 -11.23 -9.52
N SER A 155 -2.29 -10.18 -10.01
CA SER A 155 -1.63 -8.95 -10.49
C SER A 155 -0.80 -8.29 -9.38
N GLY A 156 -1.31 -8.29 -8.13
CA GLY A 156 -0.58 -7.80 -6.96
C GLY A 156 0.67 -8.62 -6.65
N PHE A 157 0.57 -9.95 -6.71
CA PHE A 157 1.72 -10.84 -6.48
C PHE A 157 2.75 -10.76 -7.62
N PHE A 158 2.34 -10.70 -8.89
CA PHE A 158 3.25 -10.48 -10.01
C PHE A 158 4.01 -9.15 -9.91
N ARG A 159 3.31 -8.09 -9.50
CA ARG A 159 3.95 -6.81 -9.18
C ARG A 159 5.01 -6.95 -8.09
N SER A 160 4.71 -7.73 -7.05
CA SER A 160 5.63 -7.95 -5.93
C SER A 160 6.85 -8.79 -6.32
N ILE A 161 6.68 -9.77 -7.21
CA ILE A 161 7.77 -10.57 -7.78
C ILE A 161 8.72 -9.66 -8.58
N LEU A 162 8.17 -8.86 -9.49
CA LEU A 162 8.96 -7.92 -10.29
C LEU A 162 9.63 -6.84 -9.43
N ALA A 163 8.95 -6.37 -8.39
CA ALA A 163 9.54 -5.48 -7.40
C ALA A 163 10.76 -6.12 -6.71
N GLY A 164 10.67 -7.42 -6.38
CA GLY A 164 11.76 -8.18 -5.78
C GLY A 164 13.00 -8.28 -6.68
N GLU A 165 12.83 -8.35 -7.99
CA GLU A 165 13.95 -8.33 -8.95
C GLU A 165 14.43 -6.92 -9.34
N GLY A 166 13.81 -5.87 -8.79
CA GLY A 166 14.16 -4.48 -9.05
C GLY A 166 13.55 -3.92 -10.34
N ASP A 167 12.49 -4.51 -10.87
CA ASP A 167 11.71 -3.92 -11.95
C ASP A 167 10.43 -3.27 -11.40
N MET A 168 10.47 -1.96 -11.23
CA MET A 168 9.31 -1.18 -10.83
C MET A 168 8.65 -0.46 -12.02
N LYS A 169 9.38 -0.32 -13.13
CA LYS A 169 8.90 0.42 -14.29
C LYS A 169 7.77 -0.33 -15.00
N PHE A 170 8.01 -1.60 -15.33
CA PHE A 170 7.02 -2.42 -16.03
C PHE A 170 5.72 -2.59 -15.23
N PRO A 171 5.73 -3.01 -13.94
CA PRO A 171 4.51 -3.12 -13.15
C PRO A 171 3.70 -1.81 -13.05
N MET A 172 4.38 -0.67 -12.94
CA MET A 172 3.69 0.63 -12.87
C MET A 172 3.07 1.04 -14.21
N MET A 173 3.72 0.72 -15.33
CA MET A 173 3.12 0.92 -16.66
C MET A 173 1.87 0.07 -16.87
N VAL A 174 1.90 -1.20 -16.44
CA VAL A 174 0.75 -2.11 -16.53
C VAL A 174 -0.39 -1.66 -15.60
N ALA A 175 -0.07 -1.19 -14.40
CA ALA A 175 -1.06 -0.61 -13.49
C ALA A 175 -1.69 0.66 -14.09
N GLY A 176 -0.89 1.53 -14.72
CA GLY A 176 -1.37 2.70 -15.43
C GLY A 176 -2.30 2.34 -16.59
N LEU A 177 -1.97 1.30 -17.36
CA LEU A 177 -2.85 0.77 -18.42
C LEU A 177 -4.20 0.35 -17.83
N GLY A 178 -4.20 -0.42 -16.74
CA GLY A 178 -5.43 -0.84 -16.06
C GLY A 178 -6.28 0.34 -15.61
N THR A 179 -5.65 1.36 -15.05
CA THR A 179 -6.32 2.61 -14.66
C THR A 179 -6.98 3.32 -15.84
N VAL A 180 -6.26 3.50 -16.94
CA VAL A 180 -6.81 4.15 -18.15
C VAL A 180 -7.97 3.34 -18.73
N LEU A 181 -7.82 2.01 -18.81
CA LEU A 181 -8.89 1.13 -19.28
C LEU A 181 -10.14 1.26 -18.39
N ASN A 182 -9.99 1.27 -17.09
CA ASN A 182 -11.13 1.37 -16.18
C ASN A 182 -11.84 2.74 -16.33
N ILE A 183 -11.12 3.86 -16.40
CA ILE A 183 -11.71 5.19 -16.65
C ILE A 183 -12.52 5.22 -17.94
N ILE A 184 -12.08 4.49 -18.99
CA ILE A 184 -12.79 4.41 -20.26
C ILE A 184 -14.02 3.48 -20.16
N LEU A 185 -13.89 2.37 -19.44
CA LEU A 185 -14.93 1.35 -19.32
C LEU A 185 -16.04 1.76 -18.36
N ASP A 186 -15.73 2.49 -17.28
CA ASP A 186 -16.72 2.91 -16.28
C ASP A 186 -17.94 3.59 -16.91
N PRO A 187 -17.84 4.68 -17.69
CA PRO A 187 -19.01 5.33 -18.27
C PRO A 187 -19.79 4.42 -19.22
N ILE A 188 -19.10 3.49 -19.92
CA ILE A 188 -19.72 2.56 -20.85
C ILE A 188 -20.58 1.51 -20.13
N PHE A 189 -20.10 1.02 -18.98
CA PHE A 189 -20.78 -0.03 -18.23
C PHE A 189 -21.81 0.52 -17.25
N ILE A 190 -21.55 1.69 -16.66
CA ILE A 190 -22.36 2.28 -15.60
C ILE A 190 -23.66 2.90 -16.17
N PHE A 191 -23.54 3.71 -17.24
CA PHE A 191 -24.64 4.56 -17.70
C PHE A 191 -25.42 3.97 -18.87
N GLU A 192 -26.65 4.43 -19.09
CA GLU A 192 -27.49 4.03 -20.21
C GLU A 192 -27.01 4.62 -21.54
N LEU A 193 -27.35 3.95 -22.64
CA LEU A 193 -26.95 4.32 -24.02
C LEU A 193 -27.34 5.75 -24.40
N GLU A 194 -28.48 6.26 -23.93
CA GLU A 194 -28.99 7.59 -24.25
C GLU A 194 -28.22 8.72 -23.56
N SER A 195 -27.66 8.46 -22.38
CA SER A 195 -26.98 9.46 -21.55
C SER A 195 -25.58 9.82 -22.04
N TYR A 196 -24.97 8.97 -22.87
CA TYR A 196 -23.57 9.11 -23.35
C TYR A 196 -23.42 8.90 -24.86
N GLY A 197 -24.25 9.55 -25.65
CA GLY A 197 -24.07 9.56 -27.10
C GLY A 197 -24.23 8.22 -27.80
N GLY A 198 -24.94 7.26 -27.19
CA GLY A 198 -25.29 5.97 -27.78
C GLY A 198 -24.42 4.78 -27.35
N PHE A 199 -23.52 4.92 -26.36
CA PHE A 199 -22.56 3.88 -25.98
C PHE A 199 -22.59 3.55 -24.48
N GLY A 200 -23.73 3.17 -23.90
CA GLY A 200 -23.81 2.78 -22.50
C GLY A 200 -24.66 1.54 -22.30
N LEU A 201 -24.25 0.67 -21.35
CA LEU A 201 -24.93 -0.60 -21.03
C LEU A 201 -25.96 -0.45 -19.90
N GLY A 202 -25.92 0.65 -19.14
CA GLY A 202 -26.87 0.94 -18.06
C GLY A 202 -26.88 -0.05 -16.90
N LEU A 203 -25.71 -0.68 -16.61
CA LEU A 203 -25.61 -1.72 -15.58
C LEU A 203 -25.43 -1.15 -14.16
N GLY A 204 -25.40 0.19 -14.00
CA GLY A 204 -25.31 0.84 -12.71
C GLY A 204 -24.12 0.36 -11.88
N VAL A 205 -24.39 -0.01 -10.63
CA VAL A 205 -23.36 -0.45 -9.65
C VAL A 205 -22.64 -1.72 -10.11
N ALA A 206 -23.34 -2.67 -10.70
CA ALA A 206 -22.73 -3.88 -11.28
C ALA A 206 -21.80 -3.52 -12.45
N GLY A 207 -22.15 -2.48 -13.23
CA GLY A 207 -21.34 -1.96 -14.33
C GLY A 207 -19.98 -1.43 -13.85
N ALA A 208 -19.94 -0.67 -12.77
CA ALA A 208 -18.69 -0.19 -12.15
C ALA A 208 -17.78 -1.36 -11.71
N ALA A 209 -18.36 -2.38 -11.07
CA ALA A 209 -17.62 -3.58 -10.71
C ALA A 209 -17.10 -4.33 -11.94
N MET A 210 -17.92 -4.46 -13.01
CA MET A 210 -17.52 -5.13 -14.27
C MET A 210 -16.38 -4.39 -14.96
N ALA A 211 -16.43 -3.07 -15.07
CA ALA A 211 -15.36 -2.26 -15.66
C ALA A 211 -14.03 -2.46 -14.90
N THR A 212 -14.08 -2.48 -13.57
CA THR A 212 -12.92 -2.78 -12.73
C THR A 212 -12.39 -4.19 -12.98
N VAL A 213 -13.25 -5.21 -12.98
CA VAL A 213 -12.86 -6.61 -13.18
C VAL A 213 -12.26 -6.82 -14.57
N ILE A 214 -12.88 -6.28 -15.62
CA ILE A 214 -12.37 -6.41 -17.00
C ILE A 214 -10.99 -5.77 -17.12
N SER A 215 -10.81 -4.57 -16.54
CA SER A 215 -9.50 -3.90 -16.50
C SER A 215 -8.44 -4.75 -15.79
N GLN A 216 -8.80 -5.41 -14.69
CA GLN A 216 -7.89 -6.30 -13.95
C GLN A 216 -7.61 -7.61 -14.71
N VAL A 217 -8.57 -8.15 -15.45
CA VAL A 217 -8.34 -9.31 -16.36
C VAL A 217 -7.34 -8.96 -17.44
N ILE A 218 -7.43 -7.76 -18.04
CA ILE A 218 -6.48 -7.30 -19.04
C ILE A 218 -5.09 -7.10 -18.41
N VAL A 219 -5.00 -6.44 -17.25
CA VAL A 219 -3.75 -6.27 -16.48
C VAL A 219 -3.11 -7.63 -16.18
N PHE A 220 -3.88 -8.57 -15.65
CA PHE A 220 -3.44 -9.93 -15.39
C PHE A 220 -2.92 -10.62 -16.66
N SER A 221 -3.67 -10.52 -17.76
CA SER A 221 -3.28 -11.10 -19.05
C SER A 221 -1.98 -10.54 -19.59
N VAL A 222 -1.75 -9.23 -19.42
CA VAL A 222 -0.48 -8.59 -19.78
C VAL A 222 0.66 -9.12 -18.91
N PHE A 223 0.47 -9.27 -17.60
CA PHE A 223 1.48 -9.88 -16.72
C PHE A 223 1.79 -11.32 -17.15
N VAL A 224 0.76 -12.15 -17.36
CA VAL A 224 0.94 -13.54 -17.81
C VAL A 224 1.70 -13.58 -19.13
N TYR A 225 1.30 -12.80 -20.13
CA TYR A 225 1.98 -12.76 -21.42
C TYR A 225 3.46 -12.36 -21.29
N MET A 226 3.74 -11.32 -20.51
CA MET A 226 5.11 -10.81 -20.36
C MET A 226 6.00 -11.75 -19.54
N LEU A 227 5.48 -12.35 -18.47
CA LEU A 227 6.25 -13.24 -17.60
C LEU A 227 6.45 -14.63 -18.22
N PHE A 228 5.40 -15.22 -18.78
CA PHE A 228 5.45 -16.63 -19.22
C PHE A 228 5.75 -16.79 -20.73
N VAL A 229 5.34 -15.83 -21.58
CA VAL A 229 5.55 -15.92 -23.03
C VAL A 229 6.78 -15.13 -23.47
N LYS A 230 6.89 -13.85 -23.05
CA LYS A 230 8.01 -12.97 -23.40
C LYS A 230 9.23 -13.16 -22.51
N GLN A 231 9.08 -13.83 -21.36
CA GLN A 231 10.15 -14.03 -20.38
C GLN A 231 10.89 -12.74 -20.03
N HIS A 232 10.11 -11.67 -19.81
CA HIS A 232 10.62 -10.33 -19.50
C HIS A 232 11.34 -10.26 -18.14
N SER A 233 11.01 -11.19 -17.24
CA SER A 233 11.53 -11.27 -15.87
C SER A 233 12.83 -12.07 -15.82
N TYR A 234 13.71 -11.72 -14.86
CA TYR A 234 14.82 -12.60 -14.47
C TYR A 234 14.31 -13.92 -13.88
N ILE A 235 13.21 -13.85 -13.16
CA ILE A 235 12.54 -15.02 -12.61
C ILE A 235 12.00 -15.89 -13.74
N THR A 236 12.30 -17.18 -13.67
CA THR A 236 11.80 -18.20 -14.61
C THR A 236 10.82 -19.12 -13.90
N PHE A 237 9.59 -19.20 -14.41
CA PHE A 237 8.57 -20.10 -13.89
C PHE A 237 8.68 -21.46 -14.59
N ARG A 238 9.12 -22.50 -13.87
CA ARG A 238 9.25 -23.86 -14.37
C ARG A 238 8.57 -24.83 -13.42
N LEU A 239 7.29 -25.12 -13.64
CA LEU A 239 6.53 -26.05 -12.80
C LEU A 239 7.19 -27.41 -12.58
N LYS A 240 8.09 -27.84 -13.49
CA LYS A 240 8.86 -29.09 -13.34
C LYS A 240 9.93 -29.01 -12.26
N ASP A 241 10.44 -27.83 -12.01
CA ASP A 241 11.52 -27.58 -11.04
C ASP A 241 10.97 -27.08 -9.69
N PHE A 242 9.63 -26.91 -9.60
CA PHE A 242 8.96 -26.48 -8.36
C PHE A 242 9.21 -27.50 -7.24
N SER A 243 9.78 -27.00 -6.17
CA SER A 243 10.02 -27.77 -4.95
C SER A 243 9.30 -27.09 -3.79
N PHE A 244 8.22 -27.70 -3.30
CA PHE A 244 7.51 -27.17 -2.16
C PHE A 244 8.42 -27.04 -0.94
N SER A 245 8.50 -25.85 -0.37
CA SER A 245 9.33 -25.53 0.79
C SER A 245 8.54 -24.69 1.80
N MET A 246 8.33 -25.26 2.98
CA MET A 246 7.70 -24.53 4.08
C MET A 246 8.58 -23.36 4.56
N ASP A 247 9.91 -23.48 4.40
CA ASP A 247 10.85 -22.43 4.79
C ASP A 247 10.67 -21.17 3.93
N ILE A 248 10.42 -21.33 2.63
CA ILE A 248 10.14 -20.21 1.72
C ILE A 248 8.79 -19.58 2.09
N ILE A 249 7.75 -20.41 2.30
CA ILE A 249 6.44 -19.89 2.73
C ILE A 249 6.60 -19.12 4.04
N TRP A 250 7.33 -19.68 5.00
CA TRP A 250 7.58 -19.00 6.28
C TRP A 250 8.39 -17.72 6.11
N ASP A 251 9.37 -17.71 5.20
CA ASP A 251 10.18 -16.53 4.89
C ASP A 251 9.34 -15.37 4.32
N ILE A 252 8.33 -15.69 3.50
CA ILE A 252 7.35 -14.73 2.98
C ILE A 252 6.38 -14.30 4.07
N VAL A 253 5.79 -15.25 4.80
CA VAL A 253 4.72 -15.01 5.77
C VAL A 253 5.23 -14.24 6.98
N LYS A 254 6.44 -14.52 7.49
CA LYS A 254 7.02 -13.81 8.65
C LYS A 254 7.23 -12.31 8.41
N VAL A 255 7.32 -11.88 7.15
CA VAL A 255 7.39 -10.47 6.76
C VAL A 255 6.01 -9.97 6.35
N GLY A 256 5.30 -10.74 5.54
CA GLY A 256 4.05 -10.34 4.92
C GLY A 256 2.87 -10.30 5.88
N LEU A 257 2.71 -11.29 6.75
CA LEU A 257 1.57 -11.33 7.68
C LEU A 257 1.59 -10.17 8.69
N PRO A 258 2.72 -9.83 9.35
CA PRO A 258 2.77 -8.61 10.17
C PRO A 258 2.48 -7.33 9.40
N ALA A 259 2.90 -7.24 8.13
CA ALA A 259 2.59 -6.10 7.27
C ALA A 259 1.08 -6.02 6.96
N SER A 260 0.43 -7.16 6.65
CA SER A 260 -1.02 -7.23 6.46
C SER A 260 -1.78 -6.82 7.72
N LEU A 261 -1.38 -7.35 8.88
CA LEU A 261 -1.99 -7.00 10.16
C LEU A 261 -1.82 -5.51 10.51
N SER A 262 -0.70 -4.90 10.14
CA SER A 262 -0.50 -3.45 10.33
C SER A 262 -1.54 -2.62 9.56
N MET A 263 -1.94 -3.04 8.35
CA MET A 263 -3.00 -2.36 7.59
C MET A 263 -4.37 -2.50 8.26
N VAL A 264 -4.66 -3.69 8.82
CA VAL A 264 -5.89 -3.91 9.60
C VAL A 264 -5.92 -3.02 10.86
N VAL A 265 -4.79 -2.93 11.58
CA VAL A 265 -4.66 -2.05 12.74
C VAL A 265 -4.89 -0.58 12.38
N MET A 266 -4.35 -0.12 11.24
CA MET A 266 -4.61 1.24 10.77
C MET A 266 -6.09 1.49 10.45
N ALA A 267 -6.76 0.52 9.80
CA ALA A 267 -8.19 0.63 9.51
C ALA A 267 -9.04 0.66 10.79
N ILE A 268 -8.73 -0.18 11.78
CA ILE A 268 -9.37 -0.15 13.10
C ILE A 268 -9.13 1.20 13.77
N GLY A 269 -7.88 1.70 13.76
CA GLY A 269 -7.52 2.99 14.31
C GLY A 269 -8.34 4.12 13.70
N GLN A 270 -8.48 4.15 12.37
CA GLN A 270 -9.31 5.14 11.68
C GLN A 270 -10.78 5.07 12.14
N GLY A 271 -11.34 3.86 12.28
CA GLY A 271 -12.70 3.67 12.80
C GLY A 271 -12.87 4.18 14.24
N VAL A 272 -11.89 3.91 15.12
CA VAL A 272 -11.87 4.41 16.51
C VAL A 272 -11.83 5.93 16.53
N PHE A 273 -10.96 6.55 15.73
CA PHE A 273 -10.86 8.01 15.67
C PHE A 273 -12.13 8.64 15.09
N ASN A 274 -12.72 8.08 14.03
CA ASN A 274 -14.02 8.57 13.53
C ASN A 274 -15.11 8.54 14.63
N LYS A 275 -15.13 7.45 15.45
CA LYS A 275 -16.08 7.35 16.57
C LYS A 275 -15.81 8.36 17.69
N ILE A 276 -14.55 8.72 17.94
CA ILE A 276 -14.22 9.77 18.91
C ILE A 276 -14.59 11.14 18.35
N LEU A 277 -14.29 11.40 17.08
CA LEU A 277 -14.51 12.71 16.45
C LEU A 277 -15.99 13.03 16.24
N ILE A 278 -16.83 12.03 15.93
CA ILE A 278 -18.28 12.24 15.81
C ILE A 278 -18.92 12.69 17.13
N HIS A 279 -18.28 12.47 18.26
CA HIS A 279 -18.73 12.98 19.55
C HIS A 279 -18.77 14.52 19.59
N PHE A 280 -17.92 15.18 18.80
CA PHE A 280 -17.90 16.64 18.68
C PHE A 280 -18.94 17.11 17.64
N SER A 281 -18.78 16.67 16.39
CA SER A 281 -19.73 16.97 15.29
C SER A 281 -19.42 16.09 14.07
N ALA A 282 -20.37 16.06 13.11
CA ALA A 282 -20.15 15.49 11.78
C ALA A 282 -19.06 16.26 11.01
N ASP A 283 -19.01 17.59 11.19
CA ASP A 283 -18.03 18.47 10.53
C ASP A 283 -16.61 18.16 10.96
N THR A 284 -16.41 17.77 12.23
CA THR A 284 -15.11 17.33 12.73
C THR A 284 -14.63 16.05 12.02
N VAL A 285 -15.54 15.11 11.78
CA VAL A 285 -15.21 13.89 11.00
C VAL A 285 -14.90 14.27 9.55
N ALA A 286 -15.71 15.14 8.94
CA ALA A 286 -15.49 15.61 7.57
C ALA A 286 -14.11 16.30 7.43
N ALA A 287 -13.76 17.18 8.37
CA ALA A 287 -12.46 17.85 8.43
C ALA A 287 -11.30 16.86 8.51
N TYR A 288 -11.39 15.84 9.35
CA TYR A 288 -10.39 14.79 9.48
C TYR A 288 -10.25 13.97 8.19
N GLN A 289 -11.35 13.65 7.52
CA GLN A 289 -11.33 12.92 6.24
C GLN A 289 -10.73 13.75 5.10
N ILE A 290 -11.00 15.05 5.04
CA ILE A 290 -10.37 15.96 4.06
C ILE A 290 -8.87 16.05 4.32
N ALA A 291 -8.47 16.25 5.57
CA ALA A 291 -7.05 16.29 5.95
C ALA A 291 -6.34 14.98 5.57
N GLY A 292 -6.94 13.81 5.80
CA GLY A 292 -6.41 12.52 5.41
C GLY A 292 -6.18 12.36 3.90
N ARG A 293 -6.98 13.00 3.04
CA ARG A 293 -6.75 13.03 1.59
C ARG A 293 -5.53 13.86 1.22
N ILE A 294 -5.33 14.97 1.91
CA ILE A 294 -4.14 15.83 1.74
C ILE A 294 -2.90 15.09 2.23
N ASP A 295 -2.98 14.41 3.38
CA ASP A 295 -1.92 13.56 3.92
C ASP A 295 -1.47 12.50 2.91
N MET A 296 -2.40 11.87 2.21
CA MET A 296 -2.07 10.86 1.19
C MET A 296 -1.16 11.42 0.10
N LEU A 297 -1.35 12.68 -0.32
CA LEU A 297 -0.50 13.34 -1.30
C LEU A 297 0.90 13.62 -0.75
N VAL A 298 0.99 14.04 0.52
CA VAL A 298 2.27 14.27 1.22
C VAL A 298 3.07 12.98 1.33
N PHE A 299 2.39 11.86 1.64
CA PHE A 299 3.07 10.57 1.87
C PHE A 299 3.38 9.79 0.59
N LEU A 300 2.82 10.13 -0.56
CA LEU A 300 3.04 9.43 -1.83
C LEU A 300 4.54 9.28 -2.20
N PRO A 301 5.38 10.34 -2.21
CA PRO A 301 6.81 10.17 -2.47
C PRO A 301 7.52 9.34 -1.40
N ILE A 302 7.07 9.43 -0.13
CA ILE A 302 7.66 8.69 0.99
C ILE A 302 7.41 7.19 0.83
N PHE A 303 6.17 6.79 0.49
CA PHE A 303 5.84 5.39 0.22
C PHE A 303 6.64 4.83 -0.95
N SER A 304 6.91 5.66 -1.97
CA SER A 304 7.71 5.27 -3.13
C SER A 304 9.18 4.99 -2.77
N VAL A 305 9.80 5.88 -2.00
CA VAL A 305 11.16 5.69 -1.46
C VAL A 305 11.19 4.48 -0.53
N ALA A 306 10.22 4.35 0.36
CA ALA A 306 10.14 3.26 1.31
C ALA A 306 9.98 1.89 0.62
N ALA A 307 9.14 1.77 -0.42
CA ALA A 307 9.00 0.55 -1.20
C ALA A 307 10.32 0.16 -1.90
N SER A 308 11.02 1.14 -2.47
CA SER A 308 12.34 0.94 -3.11
C SER A 308 13.38 0.43 -2.12
N LEU A 309 13.34 0.93 -0.88
CA LEU A 309 14.23 0.46 0.19
C LEU A 309 14.02 -1.02 0.50
N THR A 310 12.79 -1.54 0.46
CA THR A 310 12.55 -2.98 0.69
C THR A 310 13.34 -3.84 -0.28
N THR A 311 13.34 -3.48 -1.57
CA THR A 311 14.05 -4.21 -2.63
C THR A 311 15.57 -4.06 -2.50
N LEU A 312 16.08 -2.83 -2.44
CA LEU A 312 17.53 -2.58 -2.41
C LEU A 312 18.18 -3.13 -1.15
N VAL A 313 17.53 -2.94 0.01
CA VAL A 313 18.01 -3.50 1.29
C VAL A 313 18.02 -5.03 1.24
N GLY A 314 16.99 -5.66 0.69
CA GLY A 314 16.96 -7.11 0.50
C GLY A 314 18.10 -7.61 -0.38
N MET A 315 18.31 -6.97 -1.53
CA MET A 315 19.39 -7.34 -2.45
C MET A 315 20.80 -7.16 -1.84
N PHE A 316 21.06 -5.99 -1.24
CA PHE A 316 22.39 -5.70 -0.68
C PHE A 316 22.68 -6.52 0.57
N PHE A 317 21.67 -6.81 1.38
CA PHE A 317 21.78 -7.72 2.50
C PHE A 317 22.09 -9.16 2.04
N GLY A 318 21.37 -9.64 1.00
CA GLY A 318 21.63 -10.93 0.38
C GLY A 318 23.03 -11.06 -0.20
N ALA A 319 23.50 -10.01 -0.87
CA ALA A 319 24.85 -9.92 -1.45
C ALA A 319 25.97 -9.76 -0.40
N LYS A 320 25.61 -9.56 0.88
CA LYS A 320 26.55 -9.24 1.97
C LYS A 320 27.35 -7.94 1.77
N GLU A 321 26.82 -7.04 0.93
CA GLU A 321 27.41 -5.74 0.62
C GLU A 321 26.98 -4.70 1.68
N TYR A 322 27.52 -4.84 2.89
CA TYR A 322 27.06 -4.11 4.07
C TYR A 322 27.33 -2.61 4.01
N ASP A 323 28.34 -2.14 3.29
CA ASP A 323 28.64 -0.72 3.15
C ASP A 323 27.63 -0.04 2.23
N SER A 324 27.33 -0.63 1.08
CA SER A 324 26.24 -0.20 0.18
C SER A 324 24.89 -0.26 0.87
N LEU A 325 24.67 -1.30 1.70
CA LEU A 325 23.46 -1.44 2.51
C LEU A 325 23.30 -0.27 3.50
N ARG A 326 24.32 0.05 4.30
CA ARG A 326 24.29 1.16 5.26
C ARG A 326 24.10 2.50 4.57
N PHE A 327 24.84 2.71 3.47
CA PHE A 327 24.69 3.91 2.65
C PHE A 327 23.25 4.07 2.16
N THR A 328 22.67 3.02 1.57
CA THR A 328 21.31 3.05 1.01
C THR A 328 20.26 3.30 2.07
N ILE A 329 20.37 2.66 3.25
CA ILE A 329 19.47 2.89 4.37
C ILE A 329 19.53 4.36 4.80
N ARG A 330 20.75 4.89 5.04
CA ARG A 330 20.92 6.27 5.45
C ARG A 330 20.42 7.25 4.39
N TYR A 331 20.82 7.05 3.14
CA TYR A 331 20.43 7.91 2.03
C TYR A 331 18.92 7.91 1.82
N GLY A 332 18.26 6.74 1.82
CA GLY A 332 16.81 6.64 1.61
C GLY A 332 16.01 7.27 2.75
N ILE A 333 16.40 7.04 4.03
CA ILE A 333 15.75 7.67 5.19
C ILE A 333 15.91 9.18 5.14
N MET A 334 17.13 9.68 4.86
CA MET A 334 17.39 11.13 4.77
C MET A 334 16.64 11.75 3.58
N SER A 335 16.58 11.09 2.43
CA SER A 335 15.81 11.59 1.29
C SER A 335 14.32 11.71 1.64
N ALA A 336 13.72 10.69 2.26
CA ALA A 336 12.33 10.73 2.70
C ALA A 336 12.11 11.84 3.76
N PHE A 337 13.02 12.00 4.71
CA PHE A 337 12.96 13.06 5.71
C PHE A 337 12.97 14.45 5.07
N PHE A 338 13.91 14.75 4.18
CA PHE A 338 13.99 16.06 3.53
C PHE A 338 12.79 16.36 2.64
N ILE A 339 12.31 15.35 1.86
CA ILE A 339 11.09 15.50 1.08
C ILE A 339 9.92 15.83 1.99
N THR A 340 9.81 15.14 3.14
CA THR A 340 8.72 15.38 4.08
C THR A 340 8.83 16.74 4.73
N VAL A 341 10.02 17.19 5.11
CA VAL A 341 10.24 18.57 5.63
C VAL A 341 9.77 19.61 4.61
N LEU A 342 10.12 19.42 3.33
CA LEU A 342 9.68 20.33 2.26
C LEU A 342 8.15 20.30 2.09
N SER A 343 7.54 19.11 2.01
CA SER A 343 6.09 18.95 1.90
C SER A 343 5.35 19.48 3.13
N SER A 344 5.88 19.23 4.33
CA SER A 344 5.33 19.75 5.59
C SER A 344 5.35 21.27 5.64
N THR A 345 6.46 21.87 5.21
CA THR A 345 6.58 23.34 5.14
C THR A 345 5.54 23.90 4.17
N PHE A 346 5.39 23.27 3.00
CA PHE A 346 4.39 23.68 2.03
C PHE A 346 2.97 23.58 2.62
N ILE A 347 2.61 22.45 3.22
CA ILE A 347 1.29 22.26 3.84
C ILE A 347 1.06 23.26 4.97
N TYR A 348 2.06 23.54 5.82
CA TYR A 348 1.91 24.49 6.92
C TYR A 348 1.47 25.88 6.44
N PHE A 349 2.06 26.38 5.35
CA PHE A 349 1.74 27.71 4.81
C PHE A 349 0.50 27.72 3.91
N PHE A 350 0.22 26.62 3.19
CA PHE A 350 -0.85 26.56 2.20
C PHE A 350 -2.01 25.65 2.60
N ALA A 351 -2.15 25.31 3.91
CA ALA A 351 -3.21 24.43 4.40
C ALA A 351 -4.62 24.99 4.06
N ASP A 352 -4.84 26.28 4.25
CA ASP A 352 -6.14 26.92 3.97
C ASP A 352 -6.51 26.76 2.49
N LEU A 353 -5.57 26.99 1.58
CA LEU A 353 -5.79 26.82 0.15
C LEU A 353 -6.04 25.35 -0.20
N ALA A 354 -5.27 24.42 0.38
CA ALA A 354 -5.41 23.00 0.11
C ALA A 354 -6.76 22.45 0.59
N VAL A 355 -7.22 22.85 1.77
CA VAL A 355 -8.53 22.43 2.31
C VAL A 355 -9.66 23.13 1.56
N GLY A 356 -9.52 24.39 1.18
CA GLY A 356 -10.52 25.15 0.41
C GLY A 356 -10.80 24.60 -0.98
N LEU A 357 -9.94 23.71 -1.53
CA LEU A 357 -10.23 22.97 -2.76
C LEU A 357 -11.33 21.89 -2.56
N PHE A 358 -11.61 21.50 -1.32
CA PHE A 358 -12.55 20.42 -0.99
C PHE A 358 -13.88 20.92 -0.40
N THR A 359 -13.89 22.09 0.24
CA THR A 359 -15.07 22.63 0.90
C THR A 359 -14.97 24.15 1.09
N ASP A 360 -16.14 24.83 1.10
CA ASP A 360 -16.28 26.24 1.42
C ASP A 360 -16.75 26.47 2.87
N ASP A 361 -16.98 25.39 3.65
CA ASP A 361 -17.43 25.48 5.03
C ASP A 361 -16.29 25.93 5.96
N GLU A 362 -16.43 27.14 6.53
CA GLU A 362 -15.40 27.76 7.36
C GLU A 362 -15.05 26.94 8.62
N LEU A 363 -16.02 26.22 9.20
CA LEU A 363 -15.79 25.39 10.39
C LEU A 363 -14.94 24.18 10.03
N ILE A 364 -15.29 23.49 8.93
CA ILE A 364 -14.55 22.34 8.43
C ILE A 364 -13.12 22.77 8.05
N ILE A 365 -12.98 23.90 7.35
CA ILE A 365 -11.66 24.46 6.99
C ILE A 365 -10.83 24.71 8.24
N SER A 366 -11.38 25.41 9.24
CA SER A 366 -10.66 25.75 10.48
C SER A 366 -10.12 24.51 11.19
N ILE A 367 -10.95 23.46 11.34
CA ILE A 367 -10.57 22.21 12.02
C ILE A 367 -9.51 21.46 11.22
N ALA A 368 -9.70 21.31 9.89
CA ALA A 368 -8.77 20.59 9.03
C ALA A 368 -7.41 21.30 8.93
N VAL A 369 -7.39 22.62 8.80
CA VAL A 369 -6.18 23.44 8.78
C VAL A 369 -5.42 23.34 10.10
N THR A 370 -6.13 23.37 11.23
CA THR A 370 -5.53 23.16 12.55
C THR A 370 -4.84 21.82 12.64
N PHE A 371 -5.52 20.75 12.22
CA PHE A 371 -4.92 19.42 12.15
C PHE A 371 -3.66 19.40 11.28
N LEU A 372 -3.75 19.85 10.03
CA LEU A 372 -2.64 19.83 9.08
C LEU A 372 -1.42 20.63 9.56
N ARG A 373 -1.64 21.81 10.15
CA ARG A 373 -0.57 22.64 10.71
C ARG A 373 0.12 21.97 11.90
N LEU A 374 -0.63 21.31 12.78
CA LEU A 374 -0.05 20.55 13.90
C LEU A 374 0.72 19.35 13.37
N PHE A 375 0.17 18.61 12.41
CA PHE A 375 0.82 17.42 11.86
C PHE A 375 2.04 17.73 11.00
N ALA A 376 2.14 18.93 10.41
CA ALA A 376 3.31 19.37 9.68
C ALA A 376 4.62 19.21 10.50
N PHE A 377 4.56 19.33 11.82
CA PHE A 377 5.73 19.15 12.71
C PHE A 377 6.10 17.67 12.92
N VAL A 378 5.18 16.73 12.77
CA VAL A 378 5.42 15.31 13.03
C VAL A 378 5.53 14.46 11.76
N TYR A 379 5.14 14.95 10.59
CA TYR A 379 5.31 14.23 9.33
C TYR A 379 6.75 13.75 9.07
N PRO A 380 7.81 14.55 9.34
CA PRO A 380 9.18 14.08 9.20
C PRO A 380 9.50 12.86 10.08
N LEU A 381 8.93 12.78 11.28
CA LEU A 381 9.08 11.64 12.17
C LEU A 381 8.33 10.40 11.63
N ILE A 382 7.12 10.61 11.09
CA ILE A 382 6.33 9.55 10.43
C ILE A 382 7.11 8.97 9.25
N SER A 383 7.76 9.80 8.44
CA SER A 383 8.54 9.34 7.28
C SER A 383 9.71 8.44 7.68
N ILE A 384 10.38 8.74 8.79
CA ILE A 384 11.44 7.88 9.36
C ILE A 384 10.84 6.55 9.83
N GLY A 385 9.67 6.57 10.47
CA GLY A 385 8.97 5.35 10.89
C GLY A 385 8.62 4.43 9.71
N ILE A 386 8.02 4.99 8.66
CA ILE A 386 7.63 4.26 7.45
C ILE A 386 8.85 3.66 6.75
N THR A 387 9.87 4.47 6.50
CA THR A 387 11.09 4.01 5.80
C THR A 387 11.85 2.97 6.61
N THR A 388 11.95 3.14 7.93
CA THR A 388 12.53 2.16 8.86
C THR A 388 11.78 0.83 8.80
N GLY A 389 10.46 0.85 8.82
CA GLY A 389 9.63 -0.33 8.69
C GLY A 389 9.96 -1.11 7.41
N ARG A 390 10.08 -0.42 6.29
CA ARG A 390 10.42 -1.02 4.99
C ARG A 390 11.85 -1.56 4.92
N VAL A 391 12.80 -0.88 5.55
CA VAL A 391 14.18 -1.39 5.72
C VAL A 391 14.17 -2.70 6.49
N LEU A 392 13.46 -2.76 7.62
CA LEU A 392 13.38 -3.99 8.44
C LEU A 392 12.68 -5.14 7.68
N GLN A 393 11.66 -4.84 6.87
CA GLN A 393 11.04 -5.81 5.98
C GLN A 393 12.02 -6.35 4.93
N GLY A 394 12.81 -5.49 4.29
CA GLY A 394 13.86 -5.89 3.35
C GLY A 394 14.90 -6.83 3.99
N LEU A 395 15.23 -6.60 5.27
CA LEU A 395 16.08 -7.48 6.08
C LEU A 395 15.40 -8.80 6.52
N GLY A 396 14.13 -9.02 6.15
CA GLY A 396 13.37 -10.20 6.54
C GLY A 396 12.72 -10.13 7.92
N LYS A 397 12.64 -8.95 8.53
CA LYS A 397 12.05 -8.72 9.85
C LYS A 397 10.69 -8.02 9.71
N GLY A 398 9.58 -8.77 9.76
CA GLY A 398 8.23 -8.22 9.63
C GLY A 398 7.63 -7.72 10.94
N LEU A 399 7.88 -8.42 12.06
CA LEU A 399 7.28 -8.11 13.37
C LEU A 399 7.49 -6.65 13.83
N PRO A 400 8.66 -6.02 13.60
CA PRO A 400 8.86 -4.62 13.96
C PRO A 400 7.81 -3.67 13.37
N VAL A 401 7.39 -3.88 12.13
CA VAL A 401 6.40 -3.03 11.46
C VAL A 401 5.05 -3.08 12.16
N LEU A 402 4.63 -4.28 12.56
CA LEU A 402 3.40 -4.46 13.34
C LEU A 402 3.48 -3.73 14.68
N ILE A 403 4.60 -3.84 15.39
CA ILE A 403 4.79 -3.19 16.70
C ILE A 403 4.83 -1.67 16.55
N ILE A 404 5.54 -1.15 15.52
CA ILE A 404 5.60 0.29 15.20
C ILE A 404 4.20 0.84 14.84
N THR A 405 3.26 -0.01 14.43
CA THR A 405 1.89 0.39 14.10
C THR A 405 0.93 0.20 15.26
N ILE A 406 0.89 -1.01 15.86
CA ILE A 406 -0.12 -1.36 16.85
C ILE A 406 0.06 -0.59 18.17
N VAL A 407 1.30 -0.48 18.66
CA VAL A 407 1.59 0.19 19.94
C VAL A 407 1.21 1.68 19.88
N PRO A 408 1.64 2.46 18.89
CA PRO A 408 1.24 3.87 18.81
C PRO A 408 -0.25 4.06 18.57
N VAL A 409 -0.86 3.32 17.64
CA VAL A 409 -2.25 3.54 17.24
C VAL A 409 -3.23 3.09 18.33
N LEU A 410 -3.15 1.84 18.74
CA LEU A 410 -4.12 1.25 19.69
C LEU A 410 -3.64 1.33 21.14
N GLY A 411 -2.34 1.32 21.39
CA GLY A 411 -1.78 1.35 22.75
C GLY A 411 -1.55 2.76 23.30
N VAL A 412 -1.40 3.77 22.46
CA VAL A 412 -1.09 5.15 22.90
C VAL A 412 -2.16 6.14 22.45
N SER A 413 -2.32 6.36 21.13
CA SER A 413 -3.16 7.47 20.67
C SER A 413 -4.64 7.27 20.98
N ALA A 414 -5.20 6.08 20.76
CA ALA A 414 -6.61 5.83 21.03
C ALA A 414 -6.94 5.91 22.56
N PRO A 415 -6.18 5.27 23.49
CA PRO A 415 -6.41 5.43 24.92
C PRO A 415 -6.23 6.87 25.41
N LEU A 416 -5.20 7.59 24.93
CA LEU A 416 -4.99 9.00 25.31
C LEU A 416 -6.14 9.89 24.83
N ALA A 417 -6.60 9.71 23.57
CA ALA A 417 -7.71 10.46 23.03
C ALA A 417 -8.99 10.18 23.85
N VAL A 418 -9.30 8.92 24.15
CA VAL A 418 -10.43 8.55 25.01
C VAL A 418 -10.31 9.21 26.39
N PHE A 419 -9.13 9.16 27.01
CA PHE A 419 -8.90 9.76 28.31
C PHE A 419 -9.11 11.29 28.28
N PHE A 420 -8.53 12.00 27.35
CA PHE A 420 -8.64 13.46 27.28
C PHE A 420 -10.08 13.91 26.96
N ILE A 421 -10.77 13.21 26.05
CA ILE A 421 -12.09 13.64 25.61
C ILE A 421 -13.19 13.23 26.62
N PHE A 422 -13.26 11.95 26.98
CA PHE A 422 -14.39 11.45 27.77
C PHE A 422 -14.20 11.57 29.28
N TYR A 423 -12.97 11.61 29.81
CA TYR A 423 -12.72 11.77 31.23
C TYR A 423 -12.33 13.21 31.63
N MET A 424 -11.57 13.93 30.76
CA MET A 424 -11.13 15.29 31.06
C MET A 424 -11.99 16.36 30.39
N GLY A 425 -12.93 16.03 29.50
CA GLY A 425 -13.79 16.99 28.80
C GLY A 425 -13.04 18.00 27.92
N LYS A 426 -11.94 17.58 27.32
CA LYS A 426 -11.08 18.46 26.52
C LYS A 426 -11.63 18.63 25.08
N SER A 427 -11.17 19.70 24.40
CA SER A 427 -11.52 20.01 23.02
C SER A 427 -10.87 19.07 21.99
N VAL A 428 -11.29 19.16 20.73
CA VAL A 428 -10.86 18.24 19.64
C VAL A 428 -9.35 18.24 19.41
N GLU A 429 -8.65 19.35 19.66
CA GLU A 429 -7.20 19.47 19.50
C GLU A 429 -6.44 18.43 20.35
N TRP A 430 -7.02 18.00 21.49
CA TRP A 430 -6.42 16.96 22.32
C TRP A 430 -6.43 15.57 21.67
N VAL A 431 -7.32 15.34 20.69
CA VAL A 431 -7.24 14.16 19.84
C VAL A 431 -5.97 14.24 18.97
N TRP A 432 -5.72 15.41 18.38
CA TRP A 432 -4.52 15.66 17.56
C TRP A 432 -3.25 15.52 18.37
N TYR A 433 -3.19 16.09 19.58
CA TYR A 433 -2.05 15.92 20.49
C TYR A 433 -1.82 14.46 20.88
N SER A 434 -2.88 13.67 21.08
CA SER A 434 -2.77 12.22 21.35
C SER A 434 -2.10 11.48 20.19
N MET A 435 -2.46 11.81 18.95
CA MET A 435 -1.84 11.27 17.75
C MET A 435 -0.39 11.73 17.60
N MET A 436 -0.07 12.99 17.91
CA MET A 436 1.32 13.48 17.87
C MET A 436 2.21 12.76 18.89
N VAL A 437 1.75 12.56 20.12
CA VAL A 437 2.46 11.80 21.15
C VAL A 437 2.72 10.36 20.65
N SER A 438 1.70 9.73 20.07
CA SER A 438 1.87 8.37 19.51
C SER A 438 2.87 8.30 18.36
N THR A 439 2.96 9.36 17.55
CA THR A 439 3.97 9.47 16.50
C THR A 439 5.38 9.53 17.06
N ILE A 440 5.60 10.26 18.16
CA ILE A 440 6.90 10.30 18.85
C ILE A 440 7.26 8.92 19.41
N VAL A 441 6.28 8.20 19.96
CA VAL A 441 6.47 6.81 20.43
C VAL A 441 6.82 5.88 19.27
N ALA A 442 6.07 5.96 18.13
CA ALA A 442 6.35 5.20 16.93
C ALA A 442 7.77 5.43 16.40
N PHE A 443 8.17 6.71 16.31
CA PHE A 443 9.52 7.12 15.90
C PHE A 443 10.59 6.54 16.81
N THR A 444 10.39 6.63 18.14
CA THR A 444 11.35 6.11 19.14
C THR A 444 11.52 4.60 19.00
N ILE A 445 10.42 3.86 18.88
CA ILE A 445 10.44 2.40 18.66
C ILE A 445 11.17 2.07 17.35
N ALA A 446 10.81 2.76 16.26
CA ALA A 446 11.41 2.54 14.95
C ALA A 446 12.92 2.80 14.97
N LEU A 447 13.34 3.96 15.49
CA LEU A 447 14.75 4.34 15.55
C LEU A 447 15.57 3.39 16.41
N THR A 448 15.07 3.02 17.59
CA THR A 448 15.73 2.07 18.50
C THR A 448 15.95 0.72 17.81
N TRP A 449 14.92 0.23 17.11
CA TRP A 449 15.02 -1.05 16.40
C TRP A 449 15.97 -0.99 15.21
N LEU A 450 15.93 0.12 14.45
CA LEU A 450 16.84 0.34 13.34
C LEU A 450 18.30 0.37 13.81
N VAL A 451 18.60 1.19 14.82
CA VAL A 451 19.97 1.34 15.35
C VAL A 451 20.46 0.00 15.91
N SER A 452 19.64 -0.71 16.67
CA SER A 452 19.97 -2.05 17.17
C SER A 452 20.28 -3.01 16.00
N THR A 453 19.46 -3.02 14.95
CA THR A 453 19.66 -3.89 13.80
C THR A 453 20.92 -3.52 13.02
N ILE A 454 21.18 -2.23 12.76
CA ILE A 454 22.36 -1.80 12.01
C ILE A 454 23.66 -2.13 12.79
N ARG A 455 23.65 -2.00 14.12
CA ARG A 455 24.81 -2.33 14.98
C ARG A 455 25.15 -3.82 14.95
N THR A 456 24.19 -4.70 14.70
CA THR A 456 24.40 -6.15 14.60
C THR A 456 24.89 -6.59 13.22
N LEU A 457 24.85 -5.71 12.20
CA LEU A 457 25.38 -6.03 10.88
C LEU A 457 26.91 -6.11 10.93
N PRO A 458 27.53 -7.09 10.26
CA PRO A 458 28.98 -7.23 10.21
C PRO A 458 29.65 -5.94 9.70
N THR A 459 30.69 -5.50 10.36
CA THR A 459 31.58 -4.46 9.84
C THR A 459 32.64 -5.14 8.99
N VAL A 460 32.76 -4.74 7.72
CA VAL A 460 33.90 -5.15 6.91
C VAL A 460 35.14 -4.53 7.56
N LYS A 461 35.97 -5.35 8.21
CA LYS A 461 37.35 -4.95 8.51
C LYS A 461 38.02 -4.82 7.16
N LEU A 462 38.41 -3.61 6.77
CA LEU A 462 39.45 -3.46 5.73
C LEU A 462 40.65 -4.27 6.19
N GLU A 463 40.89 -5.42 5.56
CA GLU A 463 42.20 -6.07 5.64
C GLU A 463 43.16 -5.05 5.04
N THR A 464 43.84 -4.32 5.91
CA THR A 464 45.05 -3.58 5.55
C THR A 464 46.06 -4.61 5.13
N ASN A 465 46.13 -4.90 3.83
CA ASN A 465 47.26 -5.59 3.24
C ASN A 465 48.48 -4.73 3.54
N GLN A 466 49.26 -5.17 4.56
CA GLN A 466 50.64 -4.78 4.74
C GLN A 466 51.51 -5.51 3.73
#